data_ab9841036a8bd8aa7f6384e781acd98a
#
_entry.id   ab9841036a8bd8aa7f6384e781acd98a
#
_cell.length_a   1.000
_cell.length_b   1.000
_cell.length_c   1.000
_cell.angle_alpha   90.00
_cell.angle_beta   90.00
_cell.angle_gamma   90.00
#
_symmetry.space_group_name_H-M   'P 1'
#
loop_
_entity.id
_entity.type
_entity.pdbx_description
1 polymer ?
#
loop_
_entity_poly.entity_id
_entity_poly.type
_entity_poly.pdbx_seq_one_letter_code
_entity_poly.pdbx_strand_id
1 'polypeptide(L)'
;MHKWTVPAVTLFVLVTLTPHVPRATAELKPLMAGWEQYFTVTWEPTQHNGRQVLQGYVNNTSSYDVHSIRILVETLDTAGATTSQRVAWVPGQMSGASRLFFEVPVALAPTYRVRVFSYERLELPSIMR
;
A
#
# COMPACT_ATOMS: atom_id res chain seq x y z
N MET A 1 5.08 -73.12 27.12
CA MET A 1 4.33 -71.94 26.70
C MET A 1 5.28 -70.76 26.55
N HIS A 2 5.54 -70.39 25.33
CA HIS A 2 6.38 -69.22 25.05
C HIS A 2 5.47 -67.98 24.92
N LYS A 3 5.60 -67.10 25.90
CA LYS A 3 4.96 -65.80 25.78
C LYS A 3 5.88 -64.93 24.93
N TRP A 4 5.43 -64.66 23.73
CA TRP A 4 6.09 -63.70 22.86
C TRP A 4 5.69 -62.32 23.32
N THR A 5 6.56 -61.59 23.99
CA THR A 5 6.41 -60.19 24.21
C THR A 5 6.88 -59.48 22.95
N VAL A 6 5.96 -58.98 22.16
CA VAL A 6 6.28 -58.10 21.05
C VAL A 6 6.68 -56.76 21.66
N PRO A 7 7.92 -56.28 21.47
CA PRO A 7 8.27 -54.93 21.92
C PRO A 7 7.40 -53.98 21.13
N ALA A 8 6.60 -53.18 21.84
CA ALA A 8 5.89 -52.07 21.23
C ALA A 8 6.91 -51.06 20.73
N VAL A 9 7.16 -51.07 19.42
CA VAL A 9 7.95 -50.02 18.79
C VAL A 9 7.06 -48.76 18.82
N THR A 10 7.26 -47.95 19.84
CA THR A 10 6.63 -46.63 19.87
C THR A 10 7.36 -45.78 18.83
N LEU A 11 6.76 -45.66 17.66
CA LEU A 11 7.25 -44.77 16.65
C LEU A 11 6.97 -43.32 17.13
N PHE A 12 7.98 -42.70 17.73
CA PHE A 12 7.94 -41.25 17.96
C PHE A 12 8.06 -40.59 16.61
N VAL A 13 6.91 -40.21 16.04
CA VAL A 13 6.90 -39.26 14.93
C VAL A 13 7.27 -37.91 15.53
N LEU A 14 8.52 -37.57 15.42
CA LEU A 14 8.97 -36.21 15.75
C LEU A 14 8.37 -35.28 14.70
N VAL A 15 7.18 -34.73 14.97
CA VAL A 15 6.63 -33.64 14.18
C VAL A 15 7.49 -32.44 14.53
N THR A 16 8.52 -32.19 13.75
CA THR A 16 9.22 -30.91 13.78
C THR A 16 8.25 -29.87 13.25
N LEU A 17 7.54 -29.22 14.16
CA LEU A 17 6.88 -27.97 13.89
C LEU A 17 7.99 -26.97 13.57
N THR A 18 8.36 -26.85 12.30
CA THR A 18 9.11 -25.70 11.84
C THR A 18 8.21 -24.49 12.09
N PRO A 19 8.60 -23.54 12.96
CA PRO A 19 7.84 -22.32 13.10
C PRO A 19 7.79 -21.69 11.71
N HIS A 20 6.58 -21.61 11.17
CA HIS A 20 6.34 -20.85 9.96
C HIS A 20 6.55 -19.39 10.37
N VAL A 21 7.77 -18.89 10.22
CA VAL A 21 8.03 -17.45 10.33
C VAL A 21 7.41 -16.86 9.10
N PRO A 22 6.28 -16.12 9.22
CA PRO A 22 5.76 -15.40 8.07
C PRO A 22 6.92 -14.54 7.58
N ARG A 23 7.28 -14.68 6.31
CA ARG A 23 8.19 -13.73 5.68
C ARG A 23 7.58 -12.37 5.93
N ALA A 24 8.20 -11.59 6.81
CA ALA A 24 7.84 -10.20 6.98
C ALA A 24 8.04 -9.55 5.62
N THR A 25 6.95 -9.43 4.86
CA THR A 25 6.91 -8.57 3.69
C THR A 25 7.26 -7.19 4.20
N ALA A 26 8.40 -6.65 3.76
CA ALA A 26 8.80 -5.32 4.15
C ALA A 26 7.65 -4.36 3.85
N GLU A 27 7.17 -3.66 4.85
CA GLU A 27 6.13 -2.66 4.72
C GLU A 27 6.61 -1.56 3.75
N LEU A 28 5.79 -1.29 2.74
CA LEU A 28 6.07 -0.21 1.81
C LEU A 28 5.91 1.13 2.51
N LYS A 29 6.81 2.04 2.21
CA LYS A 29 6.78 3.43 2.69
C LYS A 29 6.94 4.37 1.50
N PRO A 30 6.44 5.62 1.60
CA PRO A 30 6.73 6.62 0.58
C PRO A 30 8.23 6.69 0.26
N LEU A 31 8.56 6.70 -1.03
CA LEU A 31 9.94 6.79 -1.49
C LEU A 31 10.53 8.18 -1.28
N MET A 32 9.67 9.21 -1.28
CA MET A 32 10.09 10.60 -1.17
C MET A 32 9.70 11.13 0.19
N ALA A 33 10.67 11.26 1.08
CA ALA A 33 10.48 11.88 2.38
C ALA A 33 10.08 13.35 2.23
N GLY A 34 9.14 13.81 3.06
CA GLY A 34 8.68 15.21 3.03
C GLY A 34 7.66 15.52 1.93
N TRP A 35 7.07 14.50 1.30
CA TRP A 35 6.04 14.71 0.27
C TRP A 35 4.86 15.56 0.76
N GLU A 36 4.56 15.51 2.05
CA GLU A 36 3.46 16.26 2.69
C GLU A 36 3.65 17.78 2.59
N GLN A 37 4.85 18.24 2.35
CA GLN A 37 5.11 19.67 2.13
C GLN A 37 4.59 20.17 0.79
N TYR A 38 4.36 19.28 -0.17
CA TYR A 38 3.98 19.62 -1.53
C TYR A 38 2.61 19.12 -1.92
N PHE A 39 2.06 18.16 -1.20
CA PHE A 39 0.79 17.52 -1.53
C PHE A 39 -0.09 17.32 -0.32
N THR A 40 -1.38 17.40 -0.54
CA THR A 40 -2.39 16.82 0.33
C THR A 40 -3.17 15.77 -0.46
N VAL A 41 -3.67 14.75 0.23
CA VAL A 41 -4.47 13.70 -0.40
C VAL A 41 -5.78 13.57 0.34
N THR A 42 -6.86 13.57 -0.40
CA THR A 42 -8.20 13.29 0.11
C THR A 42 -8.71 12.02 -0.51
N TRP A 43 -9.47 11.21 0.24
CA TRP A 43 -10.05 9.97 -0.26
C TRP A 43 -11.35 9.66 0.43
N GLU A 44 -12.18 8.88 -0.26
CA GLU A 44 -13.47 8.42 0.20
C GLU A 44 -13.74 7.02 -0.34
N PRO A 45 -14.10 6.04 0.51
CA PRO A 45 -14.56 4.76 0.03
C PRO A 45 -15.94 4.89 -0.60
N THR A 46 -16.13 4.27 -1.75
CA THR A 46 -17.40 4.26 -2.46
C THR A 46 -17.56 2.97 -3.28
N GLN A 47 -18.71 2.81 -3.87
CA GLN A 47 -18.97 1.72 -4.81
C GLN A 47 -19.15 2.28 -6.22
N HIS A 48 -18.46 1.67 -7.18
CA HIS A 48 -18.58 1.99 -8.59
C HIS A 48 -18.85 0.69 -9.35
N ASN A 49 -19.99 0.60 -10.02
CA ASN A 49 -20.45 -0.60 -10.72
C ASN A 49 -20.43 -1.85 -9.81
N GLY A 50 -20.86 -1.72 -8.56
CA GLY A 50 -20.90 -2.80 -7.57
C GLY A 50 -19.55 -3.20 -7.00
N ARG A 51 -18.48 -2.49 -7.33
CA ARG A 51 -17.12 -2.73 -6.81
C ARG A 51 -16.73 -1.68 -5.78
N GLN A 52 -16.07 -2.14 -4.71
CA GLN A 52 -15.48 -1.24 -3.73
C GLN A 52 -14.28 -0.54 -4.34
N VAL A 53 -14.31 0.79 -4.32
CA VAL A 53 -13.22 1.64 -4.80
C VAL A 53 -12.92 2.73 -3.79
N LEU A 54 -11.72 3.25 -3.86
CA LEU A 54 -11.31 4.44 -3.14
C LEU A 54 -11.14 5.56 -4.16
N GLN A 55 -11.92 6.62 -4.01
CA GLN A 55 -11.86 7.81 -4.86
C GLN A 55 -11.28 8.97 -4.08
N GLY A 56 -10.57 9.84 -4.77
CA GLY A 56 -10.05 11.04 -4.13
C GLY A 56 -9.27 11.92 -5.06
N TYR A 57 -8.56 12.84 -4.45
CA TYR A 57 -7.71 13.80 -5.15
C TYR A 57 -6.33 13.86 -4.53
N VAL A 58 -5.33 13.94 -5.39
CA VAL A 58 -4.01 14.42 -5.01
C VAL A 58 -3.99 15.92 -5.33
N ASN A 59 -3.81 16.71 -4.31
CA ASN A 59 -3.74 18.18 -4.46
C ASN A 59 -2.27 18.60 -4.43
N ASN A 60 -1.84 19.28 -5.46
CA ASN A 60 -0.51 19.88 -5.51
C ASN A 60 -0.57 21.26 -4.84
N THR A 61 -0.06 21.36 -3.63
CA THR A 61 -0.01 22.62 -2.87
C THR A 61 1.27 23.40 -3.13
N SER A 62 2.14 22.90 -3.99
CA SER A 62 3.38 23.57 -4.39
C SER A 62 3.18 24.42 -5.64
N SER A 63 4.21 25.18 -5.99
CA SER A 63 4.28 25.93 -7.24
C SER A 63 4.87 25.13 -8.40
N TYR A 64 5.30 23.90 -8.17
CA TYR A 64 5.93 23.05 -9.17
C TYR A 64 4.90 22.28 -9.98
N ASP A 65 5.17 22.13 -11.28
CA ASP A 65 4.47 21.16 -12.10
C ASP A 65 5.01 19.77 -11.81
N VAL A 66 4.13 18.80 -11.71
CA VAL A 66 4.49 17.41 -11.37
C VAL A 66 3.81 16.43 -12.31
N HIS A 67 4.46 15.30 -12.51
CA HIS A 67 3.93 14.19 -13.30
C HIS A 67 4.39 12.84 -12.71
N SER A 68 3.95 11.76 -13.31
CA SER A 68 4.32 10.40 -12.91
C SER A 68 4.07 10.14 -11.42
N ILE A 69 2.89 10.54 -10.95
CA ILE A 69 2.51 10.41 -9.55
C ILE A 69 2.06 8.99 -9.29
N ARG A 70 2.62 8.40 -8.25
CA ARG A 70 2.16 7.14 -7.67
C ARG A 70 1.72 7.37 -6.25
N ILE A 71 0.63 6.71 -5.88
CA ILE A 71 0.10 6.73 -4.52
C ILE A 71 0.24 5.37 -3.87
N LEU A 72 0.42 5.36 -2.57
CA LEU A 72 0.40 4.16 -1.74
C LEU A 72 -0.96 4.07 -1.07
N VAL A 73 -1.75 3.07 -1.48
CA VAL A 73 -3.08 2.83 -0.96
C VAL A 73 -3.00 1.68 0.04
N GLU A 74 -3.44 1.92 1.25
CA GLU A 74 -3.36 0.97 2.34
C GLU A 74 -4.73 0.70 2.93
N THR A 75 -5.02 -0.58 3.21
CA THR A 75 -6.15 -0.97 4.05
C THR A 75 -5.67 -1.15 5.47
N LEU A 76 -6.45 -0.66 6.43
CA LEU A 76 -6.12 -0.71 7.84
C LEU A 76 -7.19 -1.49 8.60
N ASP A 77 -6.80 -2.21 9.65
CA ASP A 77 -7.72 -2.84 10.57
C ASP A 77 -8.26 -1.85 11.61
N THR A 78 -9.10 -2.31 12.51
CA THR A 78 -9.70 -1.48 13.57
C THR A 78 -8.67 -0.94 14.56
N ALA A 79 -7.51 -1.57 14.67
CA ALA A 79 -6.40 -1.11 15.50
C ALA A 79 -5.47 -0.13 14.76
N GLY A 80 -5.75 0.16 13.48
CA GLY A 80 -4.91 1.03 12.66
C GLY A 80 -3.70 0.35 12.03
N ALA A 81 -3.58 -0.98 12.14
CA ALA A 81 -2.50 -1.72 11.51
C ALA A 81 -2.78 -1.97 10.02
N THR A 82 -1.75 -1.86 9.21
CA THR A 82 -1.83 -2.11 7.76
C THR A 82 -2.09 -3.58 7.48
N THR A 83 -3.16 -3.88 6.76
CA THR A 83 -3.54 -5.23 6.35
C THR A 83 -3.20 -5.52 4.89
N SER A 84 -3.17 -4.50 4.04
CA SER A 84 -2.69 -4.61 2.65
C SER A 84 -2.15 -3.28 2.16
N GLN A 85 -1.29 -3.35 1.15
CA GLN A 85 -0.68 -2.19 0.51
C GLN A 85 -0.67 -2.37 -1.00
N ARG A 86 -0.89 -1.30 -1.72
CA ARG A 86 -0.84 -1.26 -3.17
C ARG A 86 -0.31 0.08 -3.65
N VAL A 87 0.62 0.04 -4.60
CA VAL A 87 1.07 1.24 -5.32
C VAL A 87 0.24 1.37 -6.59
N ALA A 88 -0.34 2.52 -6.80
CA ALA A 88 -1.16 2.82 -7.97
C ALA A 88 -0.69 4.10 -8.65
N TRP A 89 -0.76 4.11 -9.98
CA TRP A 89 -0.51 5.29 -10.78
C TRP A 89 -1.71 6.23 -10.72
N VAL A 90 -1.44 7.52 -10.59
CA VAL A 90 -2.43 8.57 -10.80
C VAL A 90 -2.23 9.10 -12.21
N PRO A 91 -3.18 8.88 -13.13
CA PRO A 91 -3.01 9.34 -14.51
C PRO A 91 -2.99 10.86 -14.59
N GLY A 92 -2.15 11.35 -15.46
CA GLY A 92 -2.12 12.77 -15.78
C GLY A 92 -0.91 13.50 -15.25
N GLN A 93 -0.94 14.77 -15.49
CA GLN A 93 0.08 15.75 -15.16
C GLN A 93 -0.63 16.91 -14.49
N MET A 94 -0.06 17.48 -13.44
CA MET A 94 -0.67 18.62 -12.79
C MET A 94 0.31 19.78 -12.62
N SER A 95 -0.22 20.97 -12.87
CA SER A 95 0.46 22.21 -12.58
C SER A 95 0.41 22.57 -11.10
N GLY A 96 1.21 23.52 -10.68
CA GLY A 96 1.15 24.07 -9.33
C GLY A 96 -0.25 24.52 -8.97
N ALA A 97 -0.65 24.32 -7.72
CA ALA A 97 -1.97 24.66 -7.18
C ALA A 97 -3.16 23.96 -7.85
N SER A 98 -2.94 22.84 -8.55
CA SER A 98 -4.00 22.03 -9.17
C SER A 98 -4.15 20.66 -8.47
N ARG A 99 -5.09 19.86 -8.96
CA ARG A 99 -5.35 18.52 -8.39
C ARG A 99 -5.64 17.51 -9.49
N LEU A 100 -5.36 16.23 -9.17
CA LEU A 100 -5.70 15.09 -10.00
C LEU A 100 -6.63 14.15 -9.25
N PHE A 101 -7.67 13.69 -9.93
CA PHE A 101 -8.58 12.67 -9.44
C PHE A 101 -7.94 11.29 -9.57
N PHE A 102 -8.18 10.43 -8.59
CA PHE A 102 -7.84 9.02 -8.67
C PHE A 102 -9.01 8.14 -8.24
N GLU A 103 -9.05 6.94 -8.78
CA GLU A 103 -9.96 5.88 -8.38
C GLU A 103 -9.18 4.57 -8.38
N VAL A 104 -9.18 3.87 -7.25
CA VAL A 104 -8.41 2.63 -7.08
C VAL A 104 -9.31 1.57 -6.50
N PRO A 105 -9.40 0.38 -7.14
CA PRO A 105 -10.10 -0.76 -6.54
C PRO A 105 -9.43 -1.15 -5.21
N VAL A 106 -10.25 -1.38 -4.19
CA VAL A 106 -9.78 -1.77 -2.86
C VAL A 106 -10.65 -2.87 -2.29
N ALA A 107 -10.09 -3.67 -1.38
CA ALA A 107 -10.87 -4.58 -0.56
C ALA A 107 -11.66 -3.78 0.48
N LEU A 108 -12.79 -4.34 0.94
CA LEU A 108 -13.52 -3.76 2.05
C LEU A 108 -12.66 -3.80 3.32
N ALA A 109 -12.53 -2.68 3.98
CA ALA A 109 -11.74 -2.54 5.20
C ALA A 109 -12.36 -1.51 6.14
N PRO A 110 -12.05 -1.56 7.47
CA PRO A 110 -12.54 -0.56 8.41
C PRO A 110 -12.09 0.86 8.08
N THR A 111 -10.84 1.02 7.68
CA THR A 111 -10.28 2.32 7.28
C THR A 111 -9.24 2.15 6.18
N TYR A 112 -8.93 3.27 5.54
CA TYR A 112 -7.94 3.36 4.47
C TYR A 112 -6.99 4.50 4.74
N ARG A 113 -5.78 4.39 4.20
CA ARG A 113 -4.81 5.47 4.18
C ARG A 113 -4.22 5.59 2.79
N VAL A 114 -4.14 6.81 2.28
CA VAL A 114 -3.50 7.10 1.00
C VAL A 114 -2.39 8.11 1.22
N ARG A 115 -1.21 7.77 0.74
CA ARG A 115 -0.03 8.63 0.79
C ARG A 115 0.56 8.76 -0.60
N VAL A 116 1.20 9.87 -0.91
CA VAL A 116 1.97 9.99 -2.14
C VAL A 116 3.21 9.11 -2.00
N PHE A 117 3.39 8.20 -2.95
CA PHE A 117 4.50 7.24 -2.95
C PHE A 117 5.72 7.79 -3.68
N SER A 118 5.50 8.34 -4.87
CA SER A 118 6.54 8.95 -5.68
C SER A 118 5.95 9.94 -6.68
N TYR A 119 6.76 10.84 -7.15
CA TYR A 119 6.40 11.83 -8.17
C TYR A 119 7.67 12.37 -8.82
N GLU A 120 7.51 13.01 -9.96
CA GLU A 120 8.57 13.72 -10.65
C GLU A 120 8.19 15.17 -10.84
N ARG A 121 9.11 16.07 -10.54
CA ARG A 121 8.93 17.49 -10.79
C ARG A 121 9.45 17.84 -12.18
N LEU A 122 8.67 18.64 -12.89
CA LEU A 122 9.16 19.28 -14.11
C LEU A 122 10.01 20.48 -13.71
N GLU A 123 11.31 20.35 -13.93
CA GLU A 123 12.22 21.48 -13.79
C GLU A 123 12.44 22.13 -15.16
N LEU A 124 12.05 23.40 -15.27
CA LEU A 124 12.39 24.16 -16.48
C LEU A 124 13.92 24.34 -16.55
N PRO A 125 14.52 24.13 -17.73
CA PRO A 125 15.93 24.40 -17.91
C PRO A 125 16.27 25.84 -17.49
N SER A 126 17.40 26.02 -16.80
CA SER A 126 17.83 27.32 -16.28
C SER A 126 18.04 28.39 -17.36
N ILE A 127 18.20 27.97 -18.62
CA ILE A 127 18.34 28.86 -19.77
C ILE A 127 17.01 29.52 -20.20
N MET A 128 15.87 29.10 -19.65
CA MET A 128 14.55 29.67 -19.94
C MET A 128 14.08 30.68 -18.90
N ARG A 129 14.92 31.06 -18.02
CA ARG A 129 14.64 32.09 -17.00
C ARG A 129 14.93 33.49 -17.55
#